data_16795e8070f419bce6a1f04e37249a4b
#
_entry.id   16795e8070f419bce6a1f04e37249a4b
#
_cell.length_a   1.000
_cell.length_b   1.000
_cell.length_c   1.000
_cell.angle_alpha   90.00
_cell.angle_beta   90.00
_cell.angle_gamma   90.00
#
_symmetry.space_group_name_H-M   'P 1'
#
loop_
_entity.id
_entity.type
_entity.pdbx_description
1 polymer ?
#
loop_
_entity_poly.entity_id
_entity_poly.type
_entity_poly.pdbx_seq_one_letter_code
_entity_poly.pdbx_strand_id
1 'polypeptide(L)'
;MKFLVTIFLLTSLLIETSYASGNPKAITEIRQNTISSLENGLNSKNLGLKSSCAYMLGELRISTAVIPLMKILRENENEDLRIAAALALYKIGTPMAINAVKQSIRFDNSERVSKHCASFYYEHMKNKLIDEEKNDYVVKTARK
;
A
#
# COMPACT_ATOMS: atom_id res chain seq x y z
N MET A 1 -10.86 55.10 13.51
CA MET A 1 -11.45 54.05 12.66
C MET A 1 -10.39 53.22 11.90
N LYS A 2 -9.34 53.82 11.35
CA LYS A 2 -8.31 53.05 10.57
C LYS A 2 -7.52 52.04 11.41
N PHE A 3 -7.23 52.32 12.68
CA PHE A 3 -6.51 51.39 13.58
C PHE A 3 -7.33 50.17 14.01
N LEU A 4 -8.65 50.28 14.14
CA LEU A 4 -9.52 49.16 14.47
C LEU A 4 -9.66 48.15 13.32
N VAL A 5 -9.66 48.64 12.08
CA VAL A 5 -9.74 47.78 10.89
C VAL A 5 -8.45 47.01 10.69
N THR A 6 -7.28 47.60 10.95
CA THR A 6 -5.97 46.91 10.86
C THR A 6 -5.81 45.83 11.92
N ILE A 7 -6.29 46.05 13.15
CA ILE A 7 -6.26 45.04 14.22
C ILE A 7 -7.18 43.86 13.86
N PHE A 8 -8.37 44.12 13.28
CA PHE A 8 -9.31 43.07 12.89
C PHE A 8 -8.78 42.24 11.74
N LEU A 9 -8.07 42.84 10.76
CA LEU A 9 -7.41 42.11 9.67
C LEU A 9 -6.22 41.26 10.15
N LEU A 10 -5.43 41.76 11.14
CA LEU A 10 -4.33 40.97 11.72
C LEU A 10 -4.82 39.75 12.54
N THR A 11 -5.95 39.91 13.26
CA THR A 11 -6.51 38.81 14.05
C THR A 11 -7.14 37.74 13.17
N SER A 12 -7.74 38.09 12.03
CA SER A 12 -8.27 37.11 11.07
C SER A 12 -7.16 36.29 10.43
N LEU A 13 -5.99 36.86 10.15
CA LEU A 13 -4.84 36.17 9.58
C LEU A 13 -4.22 35.14 10.55
N LEU A 14 -4.26 35.40 11.86
CA LEU A 14 -3.74 34.51 12.90
C LEU A 14 -4.67 33.33 13.17
N ILE A 15 -5.95 33.43 12.89
CA ILE A 15 -6.93 32.35 13.09
C ILE A 15 -6.81 31.31 11.98
N GLU A 16 -6.53 31.70 10.74
CA GLU A 16 -6.42 30.76 9.62
C GLU A 16 -5.20 29.82 9.72
N THR A 17 -4.12 30.24 10.39
CA THR A 17 -2.95 29.38 10.59
C THR A 17 -3.14 28.29 11.64
N SER A 18 -4.11 28.44 12.54
CA SER A 18 -4.39 27.45 13.59
C SER A 18 -5.23 26.27 13.12
N TYR A 19 -6.00 26.42 12.04
CA TYR A 19 -6.83 25.32 11.50
C TYR A 19 -6.07 24.37 10.57
N ALA A 20 -4.92 24.78 10.04
CA ALA A 20 -4.13 23.96 9.10
C ALA A 20 -3.15 22.99 9.80
N SER A 21 -2.93 23.13 11.10
CA SER A 21 -2.07 22.24 11.88
C SER A 21 -2.87 21.07 12.45
N GLY A 22 -3.23 20.12 11.60
CA GLY A 22 -3.74 18.83 12.08
C GLY A 22 -2.73 18.26 13.08
N ASN A 23 -3.20 17.95 14.30
CA ASN A 23 -2.35 17.38 15.35
C ASN A 23 -1.66 16.12 14.82
N PRO A 24 -0.33 16.11 14.63
CA PRO A 24 0.38 14.98 14.01
C PRO A 24 0.16 13.66 14.79
N LYS A 25 -0.08 13.76 16.08
CA LYS A 25 -0.42 12.62 16.94
C LYS A 25 -1.79 12.04 16.59
N ALA A 26 -2.79 12.89 16.39
CA ALA A 26 -4.13 12.45 15.99
C ALA A 26 -4.14 11.81 14.59
N ILE A 27 -3.39 12.38 13.63
CA ILE A 27 -3.24 11.82 12.29
C ILE A 27 -2.59 10.43 12.36
N THR A 28 -1.55 10.27 13.17
CA THR A 28 -0.86 8.98 13.35
C THR A 28 -1.79 7.94 13.97
N GLU A 29 -2.58 8.33 14.96
CA GLU A 29 -3.54 7.46 15.65
C GLU A 29 -4.67 7.01 14.70
N ILE A 30 -5.25 7.93 13.92
CA ILE A 30 -6.26 7.62 12.90
C ILE A 30 -5.70 6.64 11.88
N ARG A 31 -4.48 6.86 11.40
CA ARG A 31 -3.81 5.97 10.46
C ARG A 31 -3.61 4.58 11.05
N GLN A 32 -3.15 4.48 12.28
CA GLN A 32 -2.93 3.20 12.95
C GLN A 32 -4.24 2.44 13.16
N ASN A 33 -5.31 3.12 13.58
CA ASN A 33 -6.63 2.54 13.75
C ASN A 33 -7.20 2.03 12.41
N THR A 34 -6.98 2.77 11.33
CA THR A 34 -7.39 2.34 9.98
C THR A 34 -6.66 1.06 9.56
N ILE A 35 -5.34 1.00 9.75
CA ILE A 35 -4.54 -0.20 9.41
C ILE A 35 -5.04 -1.40 10.21
N SER A 36 -5.20 -1.26 11.53
CA SER A 36 -5.69 -2.34 12.40
C SER A 36 -7.08 -2.81 11.99
N SER A 37 -7.97 -1.90 11.59
CA SER A 37 -9.30 -2.24 11.10
C SER A 37 -9.26 -3.04 9.78
N LEU A 38 -8.37 -2.66 8.85
CA LEU A 38 -8.18 -3.39 7.60
C LEU A 38 -7.56 -4.77 7.83
N GLU A 39 -6.57 -4.89 8.73
CA GLU A 39 -5.98 -6.17 9.10
C GLU A 39 -7.01 -7.11 9.77
N ASN A 40 -7.86 -6.58 10.64
CA ASN A 40 -8.99 -7.33 11.21
C ASN A 40 -9.99 -7.77 10.14
N GLY A 41 -10.23 -6.93 9.13
CA GLY A 41 -11.10 -7.25 8.00
C GLY A 41 -10.61 -8.43 7.15
N LEU A 42 -9.29 -8.72 7.14
CA LEU A 42 -8.75 -9.94 6.50
C LEU A 42 -9.24 -11.23 7.17
N ASN A 43 -9.69 -11.19 8.40
CA ASN A 43 -10.24 -12.34 9.12
C ASN A 43 -11.76 -12.50 8.96
N SER A 44 -12.43 -11.60 8.22
CA SER A 44 -13.87 -11.64 7.99
C SER A 44 -14.29 -12.94 7.28
N LYS A 45 -15.49 -13.42 7.58
CA LYS A 45 -16.13 -14.50 6.79
C LYS A 45 -16.70 -14.01 5.45
N ASN A 46 -16.90 -12.70 5.30
CA ASN A 46 -17.36 -12.11 4.06
C ASN A 46 -16.19 -11.97 3.08
N LEU A 47 -16.23 -12.73 1.97
CA LEU A 47 -15.17 -12.76 0.96
C LEU A 47 -14.94 -11.39 0.31
N GLY A 48 -16.01 -10.64 0.04
CA GLY A 48 -15.91 -9.29 -0.54
C GLY A 48 -15.20 -8.31 0.39
N LEU A 49 -15.54 -8.32 1.68
CA LEU A 49 -14.84 -7.49 2.67
C LEU A 49 -13.36 -7.88 2.80
N LYS A 50 -13.09 -9.18 2.87
CA LYS A 50 -11.71 -9.69 2.94
C LYS A 50 -10.88 -9.26 1.72
N SER A 51 -11.45 -9.37 0.52
CA SER A 51 -10.81 -8.94 -0.72
C SER A 51 -10.57 -7.43 -0.76
N SER A 52 -11.56 -6.63 -0.33
CA SER A 52 -11.43 -5.16 -0.27
C SER A 52 -10.35 -4.73 0.73
N CYS A 53 -10.29 -5.38 1.91
CA CYS A 53 -9.24 -5.11 2.89
C CYS A 53 -7.85 -5.48 2.35
N ALA A 54 -7.72 -6.63 1.68
CA ALA A 54 -6.47 -7.02 1.04
C ALA A 54 -6.02 -5.98 0.00
N TYR A 55 -6.94 -5.55 -0.87
CA TYR A 55 -6.67 -4.52 -1.86
C TYR A 55 -6.20 -3.21 -1.23
N MET A 56 -6.92 -2.70 -0.22
CA MET A 56 -6.57 -1.44 0.46
C MET A 56 -5.21 -1.52 1.17
N LEU A 57 -4.89 -2.64 1.82
CA LEU A 57 -3.58 -2.85 2.45
C LEU A 57 -2.45 -2.87 1.43
N GLY A 58 -2.71 -3.42 0.24
CA GLY A 58 -1.79 -3.38 -0.90
C GLY A 58 -1.57 -1.95 -1.41
N GLU A 59 -2.65 -1.18 -1.64
CA GLU A 59 -2.57 0.22 -2.10
C GLU A 59 -1.80 1.10 -1.11
N LEU A 60 -2.05 0.93 0.17
CA LEU A 60 -1.36 1.64 1.25
C LEU A 60 0.06 1.12 1.51
N ARG A 61 0.49 0.05 0.83
CA ARG A 61 1.80 -0.61 0.98
C ARG A 61 2.13 -0.96 2.44
N ILE A 62 1.16 -1.50 3.16
CA ILE A 62 1.28 -1.83 4.58
C ILE A 62 2.12 -3.09 4.76
N SER A 63 3.35 -2.95 5.21
CA SER A 63 4.30 -4.06 5.36
C SER A 63 3.89 -5.07 6.45
N THR A 64 3.17 -4.65 7.49
CA THR A 64 2.66 -5.53 8.54
C THR A 64 1.64 -6.54 8.00
N ALA A 65 0.94 -6.21 6.92
CA ALA A 65 -0.03 -7.08 6.28
C ALA A 65 0.59 -8.21 5.43
N VAL A 66 1.91 -8.21 5.22
CA VAL A 66 2.58 -9.25 4.38
C VAL A 66 2.31 -10.65 4.88
N ILE A 67 2.48 -10.91 6.17
CA ILE A 67 2.27 -12.25 6.74
C ILE A 67 0.81 -12.74 6.61
N PRO A 68 -0.21 -11.96 7.02
CA PRO A 68 -1.60 -12.39 6.85
C PRO A 68 -1.99 -12.55 5.36
N LEU A 69 -1.48 -11.71 4.45
CA LEU A 69 -1.74 -11.85 3.02
C LEU A 69 -1.07 -13.11 2.43
N MET A 70 0.15 -13.44 2.86
CA MET A 70 0.81 -14.69 2.48
C MET A 70 0.02 -15.92 2.94
N LYS A 71 -0.57 -15.86 4.12
CA LYS A 71 -1.46 -16.93 4.62
C LYS A 71 -2.68 -17.08 3.72
N ILE A 72 -3.33 -16.00 3.34
CA ILE A 72 -4.47 -16.03 2.41
C ILE A 72 -4.05 -16.62 1.07
N LEU A 73 -2.93 -16.18 0.51
CA LEU A 73 -2.42 -16.67 -0.79
C LEU A 73 -2.16 -18.18 -0.79
N ARG A 74 -1.70 -18.75 0.31
CA ARG A 74 -1.34 -20.17 0.39
C ARG A 74 -2.48 -21.09 0.78
N GLU A 75 -3.35 -20.64 1.67
CA GLU A 75 -4.27 -21.52 2.39
C GLU A 75 -5.74 -21.30 2.02
N ASN A 76 -6.09 -20.21 1.34
CA ASN A 76 -7.49 -19.94 1.07
C ASN A 76 -8.02 -20.77 -0.11
N GLU A 77 -9.19 -21.38 0.08
CA GLU A 77 -9.83 -22.19 -0.96
C GLU A 77 -10.32 -21.37 -2.15
N ASN A 78 -10.71 -20.10 -1.91
CA ASN A 78 -11.23 -19.22 -2.94
C ASN A 78 -10.09 -18.60 -3.77
N GLU A 79 -10.05 -18.93 -5.06
CA GLU A 79 -9.04 -18.47 -6.01
C GLU A 79 -9.01 -16.94 -6.15
N ASP A 80 -10.17 -16.28 -6.21
CA ASP A 80 -10.24 -14.82 -6.36
C ASP A 80 -9.60 -14.12 -5.17
N LEU A 81 -9.76 -14.69 -3.97
CA LEU A 81 -9.15 -14.15 -2.78
C LEU A 81 -7.63 -14.40 -2.75
N ARG A 82 -7.17 -15.55 -3.25
CA ARG A 82 -5.72 -15.79 -3.43
C ARG A 82 -5.11 -14.81 -4.43
N ILE A 83 -5.82 -14.52 -5.55
CA ILE A 83 -5.38 -13.53 -6.54
C ILE A 83 -5.36 -12.13 -5.93
N ALA A 84 -6.38 -11.74 -5.17
CA ALA A 84 -6.40 -10.44 -4.47
C ALA A 84 -5.24 -10.30 -3.48
N ALA A 85 -4.92 -11.36 -2.73
CA ALA A 85 -3.78 -11.39 -1.82
C ALA A 85 -2.44 -11.29 -2.58
N ALA A 86 -2.30 -11.99 -3.72
CA ALA A 86 -1.11 -11.90 -4.57
C ALA A 86 -0.92 -10.47 -5.12
N LEU A 87 -2.00 -9.83 -5.57
CA LEU A 87 -1.97 -8.43 -6.03
C LEU A 87 -1.54 -7.49 -4.90
N ALA A 88 -2.09 -7.66 -3.70
CA ALA A 88 -1.73 -6.85 -2.54
C ALA A 88 -0.24 -7.02 -2.17
N LEU A 89 0.26 -8.25 -2.15
CA LEU A 89 1.67 -8.55 -1.91
C LEU A 89 2.58 -7.91 -2.97
N TYR A 90 2.20 -8.00 -4.25
CA TYR A 90 2.91 -7.32 -5.33
C TYR A 90 2.98 -5.80 -5.11
N LYS A 91 1.87 -5.15 -4.74
CA LYS A 91 1.81 -3.70 -4.47
C LYS A 91 2.63 -3.28 -3.25
N ILE A 92 2.64 -4.09 -2.19
CA ILE A 92 3.51 -3.87 -1.02
C ILE A 92 4.98 -3.90 -1.43
N GLY A 93 5.38 -4.85 -2.28
CA GLY A 93 6.66 -4.87 -2.94
C GLY A 93 7.86 -5.23 -2.05
N THR A 94 7.66 -5.63 -0.80
CA THR A 94 8.78 -6.08 0.03
C THR A 94 9.41 -7.36 -0.54
N PRO A 95 10.70 -7.62 -0.32
CA PRO A 95 11.36 -8.84 -0.81
C PRO A 95 10.63 -10.12 -0.41
N MET A 96 10.09 -10.17 0.81
CA MET A 96 9.29 -11.29 1.32
C MET A 96 7.98 -11.44 0.54
N ALA A 97 7.26 -10.35 0.30
CA ALA A 97 6.01 -10.35 -0.45
C ALA A 97 6.21 -10.80 -1.90
N ILE A 98 7.21 -10.26 -2.58
CA ILE A 98 7.54 -10.64 -3.96
C ILE A 98 7.99 -12.10 -4.06
N ASN A 99 8.76 -12.59 -3.08
CA ASN A 99 9.15 -13.99 -3.04
C ASN A 99 7.93 -14.93 -2.86
N ALA A 100 6.95 -14.55 -2.05
CA ALA A 100 5.72 -15.31 -1.89
C ALA A 100 4.92 -15.40 -3.21
N VAL A 101 4.78 -14.29 -3.94
CA VAL A 101 4.15 -14.25 -5.26
C VAL A 101 4.91 -15.15 -6.24
N LYS A 102 6.25 -15.07 -6.28
CA LYS A 102 7.11 -15.93 -7.12
C LYS A 102 6.93 -17.41 -6.82
N GLN A 103 6.85 -17.78 -5.55
CA GLN A 103 6.63 -19.19 -5.16
C GLN A 103 5.27 -19.71 -5.63
N SER A 104 4.21 -18.91 -5.56
CA SER A 104 2.87 -19.30 -6.00
C SER A 104 2.78 -19.56 -7.50
N ILE A 105 3.69 -19.03 -8.32
CA ILE A 105 3.78 -19.38 -9.76
C ILE A 105 4.01 -20.88 -9.95
N ARG A 106 4.76 -21.52 -9.05
CA ARG A 106 5.19 -22.93 -9.20
C ARG A 106 4.39 -23.89 -8.33
N PHE A 107 3.85 -23.43 -7.23
CA PHE A 107 3.31 -24.29 -6.17
C PHE A 107 1.82 -24.10 -5.91
N ASP A 108 1.16 -23.12 -6.54
CA ASP A 108 -0.30 -23.02 -6.43
C ASP A 108 -0.97 -24.14 -7.26
N ASN A 109 -2.01 -24.75 -6.69
CA ASN A 109 -2.77 -25.82 -7.33
C ASN A 109 -3.74 -25.30 -8.42
N SER A 110 -3.95 -24.00 -8.51
CA SER A 110 -4.78 -23.35 -9.54
C SER A 110 -3.90 -22.73 -10.62
N GLU A 111 -4.08 -23.16 -11.85
CA GLU A 111 -3.43 -22.56 -13.02
C GLU A 111 -3.79 -21.07 -13.17
N ARG A 112 -5.02 -20.68 -12.81
CA ARG A 112 -5.48 -19.31 -12.85
C ARG A 112 -4.72 -18.43 -11.87
N VAL A 113 -4.55 -18.85 -10.62
CA VAL A 113 -3.76 -18.12 -9.61
C VAL A 113 -2.30 -18.04 -10.03
N SER A 114 -1.72 -19.15 -10.50
CA SER A 114 -0.34 -19.23 -10.99
C SER A 114 -0.09 -18.21 -12.12
N LYS A 115 -0.99 -18.11 -13.11
CA LYS A 115 -0.90 -17.13 -14.21
C LYS A 115 -0.94 -15.68 -13.72
N HIS A 116 -1.83 -15.36 -12.78
CA HIS A 116 -1.88 -14.01 -12.20
C HIS A 116 -0.60 -13.69 -11.41
N CYS A 117 -0.11 -14.62 -10.61
CA CYS A 117 1.16 -14.46 -9.90
C CYS A 117 2.34 -14.23 -10.87
N ALA A 118 2.38 -14.96 -11.98
CA ALA A 118 3.39 -14.77 -13.01
C ALA A 118 3.33 -13.37 -13.63
N SER A 119 2.12 -12.86 -13.94
CA SER A 119 1.93 -11.51 -14.46
C SER A 119 2.42 -10.46 -13.47
N PHE A 120 2.05 -10.55 -12.19
CA PHE A 120 2.49 -9.61 -11.16
C PHE A 120 4.00 -9.64 -10.95
N TYR A 121 4.60 -10.84 -10.94
CA TYR A 121 6.04 -10.98 -10.81
C TYR A 121 6.80 -10.41 -12.02
N TYR A 122 6.32 -10.66 -13.23
CA TYR A 122 6.89 -10.09 -14.45
C TYR A 122 6.86 -8.56 -14.44
N GLU A 123 5.72 -7.97 -14.07
CA GLU A 123 5.59 -6.51 -13.99
C GLU A 123 6.52 -5.91 -12.91
N HIS A 124 6.70 -6.62 -11.77
CA HIS A 124 7.67 -6.21 -10.76
C HIS A 124 9.10 -6.19 -11.32
N MET A 125 9.50 -7.23 -12.04
CA MET A 125 10.83 -7.33 -12.63
C MET A 125 11.07 -6.26 -13.70
N LYS A 126 10.06 -6.00 -14.53
CA LYS A 126 10.12 -4.95 -15.55
C LYS A 126 10.31 -3.56 -14.92
N ASN A 127 9.51 -3.23 -13.89
CA ASN A 127 9.62 -1.95 -13.20
C ASN A 127 10.99 -1.78 -12.53
N LYS A 128 11.52 -2.84 -11.94
CA LYS A 128 12.85 -2.84 -11.34
C LYS A 128 13.95 -2.53 -12.37
N LEU A 129 13.90 -3.12 -13.55
CA LEU A 129 14.87 -2.85 -14.62
C LEU A 129 14.81 -1.38 -15.09
N ILE A 130 13.59 -0.83 -15.24
CA ILE A 130 13.39 0.58 -15.62
C ILE A 130 13.99 1.52 -14.58
N ASP A 131 13.81 1.21 -13.29
CA ASP A 131 14.35 2.04 -12.20
C ASP A 131 15.88 1.96 -12.13
N GLU A 132 16.48 0.79 -12.39
CA GLU A 132 17.92 0.59 -12.47
C GLU A 132 18.52 1.40 -13.65
N GLU A 133 17.92 1.37 -14.84
CA GLU A 133 18.34 2.15 -16.00
C GLU A 133 18.26 3.65 -15.75
N LYS A 134 17.16 4.14 -15.16
CA LYS A 134 17.02 5.55 -14.78
C LYS A 134 18.08 6.00 -13.80
N ASN A 135 18.37 5.18 -12.79
CA ASN A 135 19.36 5.50 -11.77
C ASN A 135 20.79 5.57 -12.38
N ASP A 136 21.12 4.63 -13.27
CA ASP A 136 22.41 4.64 -13.99
C ASP A 136 22.57 5.87 -14.88
N TYR A 137 21.49 6.29 -15.56
CA TYR A 137 21.49 7.53 -16.35
C TYR A 137 21.73 8.78 -15.48
N VAL A 138 21.05 8.90 -14.33
CA VAL A 138 21.22 10.02 -13.40
C VAL A 138 22.66 10.09 -12.86
N VAL A 139 23.23 8.94 -12.47
CA VAL A 139 24.61 8.87 -11.97
C VAL A 139 25.63 9.30 -13.04
N LYS A 140 25.43 8.87 -14.29
CA LYS A 140 26.31 9.26 -15.41
C LYS A 140 26.24 10.74 -15.77
N THR A 141 25.05 11.34 -15.65
CA THR A 141 24.88 12.78 -15.93
C THR A 141 25.39 13.68 -14.81
N ALA A 142 25.32 13.24 -13.56
CA ALA A 142 25.83 13.98 -12.40
C ALA A 142 27.38 14.01 -12.30
N ARG A 143 28.09 13.16 -13.05
CA ARG A 143 29.56 13.07 -13.06
C ARG A 143 30.24 13.91 -14.16
N LYS A 144 29.46 14.59 -15.00
CA LYS A 144 29.92 15.53 -16.01
C LYS A 144 29.86 16.97 -15.52
#